data_1f0084585b89c101746f095b57c7b919
#
_entry.id   1f0084585b89c101746f095b57c7b919
#
_cell.length_a   1.000
_cell.length_b   1.000
_cell.length_c   1.000
_cell.angle_alpha   90.00
_cell.angle_beta   90.00
_cell.angle_gamma   90.00
#
_symmetry.space_group_name_H-M   'P 1'
#
loop_
_entity.id
_entity.type
_entity.pdbx_description
1 polymer ?
#
loop_
_entity_poly.entity_id
_entity_poly.type
_entity_poly.pdbx_seq_one_letter_code
_entity_poly.pdbx_strand_id
1 'polypeptide(L)'
;MAKFNDSPRAPARAGGVATEYGSLKFMGLSLSPSPDLRPTRRLIIVAVVFGLLVCAVLASRANLAGHLGDTDDATRLLLVRDLLAGRGWYDQWLGRMGPPLGTYMHWSRLLDGALAGTESVLRVFMAPATAELAMRFFWPLAWVFPAVGAALIVGRNLGGRSAVMLTAILLINPILYRQFMPGRIDHHNLQIAMTVIALACALARTNQARWAAVGGVATALGLAIGLEALALQALIGASFGLALARDRGAARPAAAYGLALAGASAAFFLIQTPPWRWSLSFCDALALNLTVALVLAGLGLAATAWIAAKAPGWARLALLGVVGVAAVGAYVALHPACLHGPFAELDPAVRPIWFDHILETQPLDYIFKIDRAGALTAGFMSVLGLAAAGYLMFRERPWLSPGHVLVAGCVIVAVAVGFFAWRMQDYVFWVGTPVLGAALSRLAARRLRDLMVPSVVLAVIVSPELLGLATSTVIGLKDKPGHDVLAPARAACFAMRSYADLARLPKGVVLSEQDLGAFILALTPHATIAAPYHRLSASILAAHNAFNAPPAVAEARVRALSVTYVVDCPPYPMYADPGSFGARLRAGQTPAWLEPLSTPKATLKIYRVRPAG
;
A
#
# COMPACT_ATOMS: atom_id res chain seq x y z
N MET A 1 -50.17 35.30 76.21
CA MET A 1 -50.23 33.83 76.51
C MET A 1 -49.72 33.15 75.27
N ALA A 2 -48.47 32.86 75.16
CA ALA A 2 -47.75 31.61 75.50
C ALA A 2 -48.22 30.43 74.67
N LYS A 3 -47.34 29.98 73.76
CA LYS A 3 -46.62 28.75 73.91
C LYS A 3 -45.59 28.57 72.75
N PHE A 4 -44.36 28.50 73.16
CA PHE A 4 -43.22 27.90 72.43
C PHE A 4 -43.49 26.44 72.09
N ASN A 5 -43.01 26.01 70.96
CA ASN A 5 -42.64 24.60 70.79
C ASN A 5 -41.38 24.50 69.91
N ASP A 6 -40.26 24.25 70.56
CA ASP A 6 -38.98 23.84 69.97
C ASP A 6 -39.06 22.39 69.50
N SER A 7 -38.52 22.16 68.31
CA SER A 7 -38.13 20.80 67.85
C SER A 7 -36.73 20.88 67.22
N PRO A 8 -35.84 19.92 67.52
CA PRO A 8 -34.39 20.06 67.22
C PRO A 8 -34.05 19.73 65.76
N ARG A 9 -33.17 20.55 65.20
CA ARG A 9 -32.56 20.32 63.89
C ARG A 9 -31.53 19.16 63.94
N ALA A 10 -31.70 18.18 63.06
CA ALA A 10 -30.74 17.13 62.80
C ALA A 10 -29.52 17.65 62.00
N PRO A 11 -28.29 17.10 62.17
CA PRO A 11 -27.08 17.60 61.56
C PRO A 11 -27.03 17.33 60.06
N ALA A 12 -26.53 18.33 59.29
CA ALA A 12 -26.30 18.27 57.89
C ALA A 12 -25.25 17.20 57.54
N ARG A 13 -25.57 16.24 56.67
CA ARG A 13 -24.62 15.36 56.02
C ARG A 13 -23.76 16.15 55.06
N ALA A 14 -22.45 16.00 55.17
CA ALA A 14 -21.46 16.53 54.25
C ALA A 14 -21.72 15.95 52.84
N GLY A 15 -22.16 16.83 51.94
CA GLY A 15 -22.28 16.53 50.52
C GLY A 15 -20.90 16.44 49.89
N GLY A 16 -20.57 15.28 49.33
CA GLY A 16 -19.39 15.12 48.47
C GLY A 16 -19.47 16.06 47.30
N VAL A 17 -18.37 16.77 47.04
CA VAL A 17 -18.18 17.62 45.88
C VAL A 17 -18.11 16.70 44.64
N ALA A 18 -19.25 16.51 44.01
CA ALA A 18 -19.26 16.06 42.62
C ALA A 18 -18.72 17.19 41.77
N THR A 19 -17.50 17.02 41.25
CA THR A 19 -16.96 17.88 40.21
C THR A 19 -17.87 17.79 38.99
N GLU A 20 -18.84 18.67 38.88
CA GLU A 20 -19.51 18.99 37.63
C GLU A 20 -18.47 19.47 36.64
N TYR A 21 -18.12 18.63 35.70
CA TYR A 21 -17.49 19.08 34.46
C TYR A 21 -18.54 19.92 33.74
N GLY A 22 -18.43 21.22 33.93
CA GLY A 22 -19.27 22.20 33.29
C GLY A 22 -19.24 22.03 31.78
N SER A 23 -20.39 21.67 31.21
CA SER A 23 -20.63 21.77 29.80
C SER A 23 -20.52 23.24 29.40
N LEU A 24 -19.41 23.63 28.81
CA LEU A 24 -19.28 24.89 28.12
C LEU A 24 -20.28 24.94 26.97
N LYS A 25 -21.46 25.47 27.24
CA LYS A 25 -22.43 25.87 26.23
C LYS A 25 -21.88 27.10 25.51
N PHE A 26 -21.04 26.90 24.51
CA PHE A 26 -20.72 27.91 23.54
C PHE A 26 -21.63 27.71 22.33
N MET A 27 -22.56 28.62 22.10
CA MET A 27 -23.48 28.68 20.94
C MET A 27 -24.38 27.45 20.69
N GLY A 28 -25.11 26.97 21.70
CA GLY A 28 -26.27 26.11 21.44
C GLY A 28 -26.00 24.70 20.84
N LEU A 29 -24.75 24.24 20.74
CA LEU A 29 -24.35 22.94 20.24
C LEU A 29 -24.06 21.99 21.42
N SER A 30 -24.99 21.09 21.72
CA SER A 30 -24.71 19.95 22.59
C SER A 30 -23.73 19.03 21.86
N LEU A 31 -22.45 19.02 22.26
CA LEU A 31 -21.52 17.98 21.90
C LEU A 31 -22.00 16.68 22.53
N SER A 32 -22.67 15.82 21.75
CA SER A 32 -22.98 14.49 22.21
C SER A 32 -21.67 13.78 22.59
N PRO A 33 -21.61 13.05 23.73
CA PRO A 33 -20.41 12.34 24.14
C PRO A 33 -19.99 11.37 23.03
N SER A 34 -18.76 11.53 22.60
CA SER A 34 -18.21 10.78 21.49
C SER A 34 -17.84 9.35 21.92
N PRO A 35 -18.03 8.35 21.05
CA PRO A 35 -17.71 6.97 21.36
C PRO A 35 -16.19 6.79 21.59
N ASP A 36 -15.86 6.05 22.63
CA ASP A 36 -14.48 5.65 22.99
C ASP A 36 -13.84 4.79 21.88
N LEU A 37 -12.56 4.98 21.64
CA LEU A 37 -11.76 4.12 20.76
C LEU A 37 -11.48 2.75 21.37
N ARG A 38 -11.74 2.55 22.65
CA ARG A 38 -11.67 1.19 23.21
C ARG A 38 -12.64 0.32 22.43
N PRO A 39 -12.15 -0.67 21.66
CA PRO A 39 -13.07 -1.56 20.99
C PRO A 39 -13.94 -2.19 22.06
N THR A 40 -15.24 -2.00 21.96
CA THR A 40 -16.14 -2.78 22.79
C THR A 40 -15.90 -4.24 22.42
N ARG A 41 -16.03 -5.17 23.38
CA ARG A 41 -15.93 -6.61 23.12
C ARG A 41 -16.73 -7.02 21.87
N ARG A 42 -17.88 -6.38 21.63
CA ARG A 42 -18.69 -6.58 20.42
C ARG A 42 -17.98 -6.15 19.12
N LEU A 43 -17.29 -5.03 19.12
CA LEU A 43 -16.56 -4.57 17.91
C LEU A 43 -15.41 -5.51 17.57
N ILE A 44 -14.69 -6.00 18.57
CA ILE A 44 -13.63 -7.01 18.37
C ILE A 44 -14.24 -8.29 17.77
N ILE A 45 -15.33 -8.77 18.33
CA ILE A 45 -16.01 -9.97 17.81
C ILE A 45 -16.44 -9.75 16.35
N VAL A 46 -17.07 -8.61 16.04
CA VAL A 46 -17.48 -8.28 14.66
C VAL A 46 -16.26 -8.24 13.73
N ALA A 47 -15.18 -7.59 14.13
CA ALA A 47 -13.97 -7.50 13.33
C ALA A 47 -13.32 -8.87 13.08
N VAL A 48 -13.27 -9.72 14.13
CA VAL A 48 -12.70 -11.07 14.01
C VAL A 48 -13.58 -11.97 13.14
N VAL A 49 -14.89 -12.04 13.40
CA VAL A 49 -15.82 -12.88 12.62
C VAL A 49 -15.82 -12.45 11.15
N PHE A 50 -15.89 -11.15 10.91
CA PHE A 50 -15.85 -10.60 9.55
C PHE A 50 -14.51 -10.90 8.88
N GLY A 51 -13.38 -10.66 9.56
CA GLY A 51 -12.06 -10.98 9.05
C GLY A 51 -11.91 -12.47 8.71
N LEU A 52 -12.44 -13.37 9.54
CA LEU A 52 -12.43 -14.82 9.26
C LEU A 52 -13.23 -15.16 7.99
N LEU A 53 -14.41 -14.55 7.81
CA LEU A 53 -15.21 -14.75 6.60
C LEU A 53 -14.49 -14.27 5.35
N VAL A 54 -13.88 -13.10 5.40
CA VAL A 54 -13.04 -12.57 4.31
C VAL A 54 -11.88 -13.52 4.02
N CYS A 55 -11.15 -13.92 5.06
CA CYS A 55 -10.03 -14.86 4.91
C CYS A 55 -10.45 -16.19 4.29
N ALA A 56 -11.64 -16.72 4.66
CA ALA A 56 -12.16 -17.95 4.06
C ALA A 56 -12.43 -17.78 2.54
N VAL A 57 -13.02 -16.65 2.13
CA VAL A 57 -13.26 -16.33 0.71
C VAL A 57 -11.94 -16.17 -0.05
N LEU A 58 -10.96 -15.44 0.51
CA LEU A 58 -9.66 -15.28 -0.12
C LEU A 58 -8.91 -16.60 -0.24
N ALA A 59 -8.95 -17.42 0.81
CA ALA A 59 -8.34 -18.74 0.85
C ALA A 59 -8.91 -19.68 -0.22
N SER A 60 -10.22 -19.63 -0.48
CA SER A 60 -10.87 -20.46 -1.51
C SER A 60 -10.43 -20.11 -2.94
N ARG A 61 -9.87 -18.93 -3.15
CA ARG A 61 -9.36 -18.43 -4.44
C ARG A 61 -7.84 -18.59 -4.61
N ALA A 62 -7.15 -19.09 -3.57
CA ALA A 62 -5.69 -19.20 -3.57
C ALA A 62 -5.18 -20.26 -4.55
N ASN A 63 -4.14 -19.91 -5.32
CA ASN A 63 -3.42 -20.84 -6.20
C ASN A 63 -1.91 -20.73 -5.97
N LEU A 64 -1.46 -21.06 -4.76
CA LEU A 64 -0.06 -20.94 -4.37
C LEU A 64 0.87 -21.97 -5.00
N ALA A 65 0.34 -23.16 -5.33
CA ALA A 65 1.14 -24.24 -5.90
C ALA A 65 1.55 -23.96 -7.36
N GLY A 66 0.80 -23.11 -8.06
CA GLY A 66 1.03 -22.80 -9.47
C GLY A 66 1.66 -21.44 -9.76
N HIS A 67 1.60 -20.49 -8.81
CA HIS A 67 2.02 -19.10 -9.03
C HIS A 67 2.73 -18.49 -7.83
N LEU A 68 3.66 -17.56 -8.10
CA LEU A 68 4.36 -16.79 -7.05
C LEU A 68 3.67 -15.44 -6.73
N GLY A 69 2.55 -15.13 -7.34
CA GLY A 69 1.96 -13.80 -7.33
C GLY A 69 2.39 -13.01 -8.57
N ASP A 70 2.97 -11.84 -8.40
CA ASP A 70 3.55 -11.04 -9.49
C ASP A 70 5.10 -10.99 -9.41
N THR A 71 5.69 -10.07 -10.17
CA THR A 71 7.16 -9.87 -10.22
C THR A 71 7.73 -9.48 -8.87
N ASP A 72 6.99 -8.65 -8.11
CA ASP A 72 7.43 -8.15 -6.82
C ASP A 72 7.36 -9.24 -5.75
N ASP A 73 6.30 -10.06 -5.74
CA ASP A 73 6.20 -11.22 -4.87
C ASP A 73 7.32 -12.24 -5.15
N ALA A 74 7.65 -12.46 -6.44
CA ALA A 74 8.73 -13.38 -6.83
C ALA A 74 10.10 -12.88 -6.34
N THR A 75 10.39 -11.58 -6.50
CA THR A 75 11.66 -11.00 -6.05
C THR A 75 11.71 -10.88 -4.51
N ARG A 76 10.58 -10.59 -3.86
CA ARG A 76 10.49 -10.60 -2.40
C ARG A 76 10.82 -11.98 -1.84
N LEU A 77 10.27 -13.03 -2.45
CA LEU A 77 10.56 -14.40 -2.05
C LEU A 77 12.05 -14.74 -2.21
N LEU A 78 12.71 -14.26 -3.28
CA LEU A 78 14.15 -14.41 -3.44
C LEU A 78 14.92 -13.77 -2.28
N LEU A 79 14.59 -12.54 -1.88
CA LEU A 79 15.24 -11.84 -0.76
C LEU A 79 15.02 -12.56 0.57
N VAL A 80 13.83 -13.11 0.80
CA VAL A 80 13.51 -13.93 1.99
C VAL A 80 14.34 -15.21 2.01
N ARG A 81 14.42 -15.92 0.88
CA ARG A 81 15.24 -17.14 0.74
C ARG A 81 16.72 -16.85 0.96
N ASP A 82 17.23 -15.73 0.46
CA ASP A 82 18.62 -15.32 0.67
C ASP A 82 18.91 -15.07 2.17
N LEU A 83 18.00 -14.43 2.90
CA LEU A 83 18.11 -14.27 4.35
C LEU A 83 18.14 -15.61 5.09
N LEU A 84 17.22 -16.51 4.74
CA LEU A 84 17.12 -17.83 5.35
C LEU A 84 18.32 -18.74 5.00
N ALA A 85 18.98 -18.46 3.88
CA ALA A 85 20.24 -19.11 3.49
C ALA A 85 21.48 -18.54 4.20
N GLY A 86 21.30 -17.54 5.12
CA GLY A 86 22.39 -16.96 5.92
C GLY A 86 23.04 -15.73 5.30
N ARG A 87 22.48 -15.14 4.26
CA ARG A 87 22.96 -13.85 3.76
C ARG A 87 22.81 -12.78 4.84
N GLY A 88 23.81 -11.90 4.98
CA GLY A 88 23.84 -10.86 6.00
C GLY A 88 22.63 -9.93 5.95
N TRP A 89 22.21 -9.42 7.13
CA TRP A 89 21.04 -8.54 7.26
C TRP A 89 21.08 -7.33 6.29
N TYR A 90 22.23 -6.70 6.14
CA TYR A 90 22.41 -5.52 5.29
C TYR A 90 22.81 -5.87 3.85
N ASP A 91 22.98 -7.14 3.51
CA ASP A 91 23.33 -7.57 2.14
C ASP A 91 22.08 -7.81 1.32
N GLN A 92 21.66 -6.79 0.58
CA GLN A 92 20.57 -6.83 -0.41
C GLN A 92 21.09 -6.79 -1.85
N TRP A 93 22.37 -7.12 -2.05
CA TRP A 93 22.97 -7.13 -3.37
C TRP A 93 22.51 -8.35 -4.17
N LEU A 94 21.85 -8.12 -5.30
CA LEU A 94 21.39 -9.16 -6.21
C LEU A 94 22.33 -9.25 -7.42
N GLY A 95 23.44 -9.95 -7.28
CA GLY A 95 24.44 -10.12 -8.35
C GLY A 95 23.92 -10.90 -9.55
N ARG A 96 22.89 -11.73 -9.39
CA ARG A 96 22.23 -12.47 -10.48
C ARG A 96 21.24 -11.61 -11.28
N MET A 97 20.92 -10.40 -10.84
CA MET A 97 19.99 -9.47 -11.46
C MET A 97 20.77 -8.35 -12.14
N GLY A 98 20.83 -8.34 -13.47
CA GLY A 98 21.60 -7.35 -14.26
C GLY A 98 23.13 -7.55 -14.23
N PRO A 99 23.66 -8.78 -14.47
CA PRO A 99 25.09 -8.99 -14.51
C PRO A 99 25.74 -8.21 -15.67
N PRO A 100 27.04 -7.83 -15.57
CA PRO A 100 27.95 -8.16 -14.48
C PRO A 100 27.81 -7.26 -13.23
N LEU A 101 27.11 -6.12 -13.31
CA LEU A 101 27.07 -5.14 -12.24
C LEU A 101 26.19 -5.58 -11.07
N GLY A 102 25.10 -6.33 -11.31
CA GLY A 102 24.11 -6.59 -10.30
C GLY A 102 23.35 -5.34 -9.87
N THR A 103 22.49 -5.47 -8.87
CA THR A 103 21.76 -4.33 -8.29
C THR A 103 21.61 -4.47 -6.77
N TYR A 104 21.58 -3.33 -6.07
CA TYR A 104 21.20 -3.26 -4.67
C TYR A 104 19.70 -2.98 -4.57
N MET A 105 18.94 -3.94 -4.03
CA MET A 105 17.49 -3.79 -3.90
C MET A 105 17.17 -2.69 -2.87
N HIS A 106 16.26 -1.79 -3.25
CA HIS A 106 15.88 -0.62 -2.44
C HIS A 106 14.75 -0.90 -1.44
N TRP A 107 14.20 -2.10 -1.47
CA TRP A 107 13.07 -2.47 -0.65
C TRP A 107 13.42 -2.62 0.84
N SER A 108 12.38 -2.49 1.66
CA SER A 108 12.52 -2.55 3.10
C SER A 108 12.97 -3.92 3.60
N ARG A 109 14.11 -3.96 4.26
CA ARG A 109 14.63 -5.15 4.94
C ARG A 109 13.77 -5.57 6.13
N LEU A 110 13.00 -4.63 6.70
CA LEU A 110 12.06 -4.92 7.79
C LEU A 110 10.99 -5.92 7.35
N LEU A 111 10.47 -5.78 6.12
CA LEU A 111 9.48 -6.71 5.58
C LEU A 111 10.11 -8.07 5.27
N ASP A 112 11.28 -8.09 4.63
CA ASP A 112 11.99 -9.34 4.36
C ASP A 112 12.28 -10.11 5.65
N GLY A 113 12.73 -9.39 6.70
CA GLY A 113 13.00 -9.98 8.01
C GLY A 113 11.74 -10.50 8.71
N ALA A 114 10.62 -9.79 8.59
CA ALA A 114 9.35 -10.25 9.16
C ALA A 114 8.83 -11.52 8.46
N LEU A 115 8.94 -11.58 7.13
CA LEU A 115 8.59 -12.77 6.34
C LEU A 115 9.52 -13.95 6.68
N ALA A 116 10.84 -13.72 6.68
CA ALA A 116 11.84 -14.73 7.02
C ALA A 116 11.66 -15.23 8.46
N GLY A 117 11.39 -14.33 9.41
CA GLY A 117 11.10 -14.69 10.81
C GLY A 117 9.83 -15.53 10.93
N THR A 118 8.76 -15.17 10.20
CA THR A 118 7.53 -15.96 10.16
C THR A 118 7.80 -17.36 9.60
N GLU A 119 8.53 -17.45 8.50
CA GLU A 119 8.88 -18.75 7.91
C GLU A 119 9.80 -19.56 8.81
N SER A 120 10.76 -18.92 9.49
CA SER A 120 11.65 -19.58 10.46
C SER A 120 10.87 -20.23 11.61
N VAL A 121 9.87 -19.52 12.14
CA VAL A 121 8.98 -20.08 13.17
C VAL A 121 8.19 -21.28 12.63
N LEU A 122 7.66 -21.18 11.43
CA LEU A 122 6.92 -22.28 10.79
C LEU A 122 7.80 -23.51 10.51
N ARG A 123 9.08 -23.32 10.17
CA ARG A 123 10.05 -24.40 9.95
C ARG A 123 10.33 -25.23 11.19
N VAL A 124 9.99 -24.75 12.39
CA VAL A 124 10.07 -25.55 13.63
C VAL A 124 9.03 -26.68 13.62
N PHE A 125 7.90 -26.48 12.94
CA PHE A 125 6.74 -27.41 12.96
C PHE A 125 6.53 -28.16 11.65
N MET A 126 7.15 -27.74 10.54
CA MET A 126 6.91 -28.31 9.22
C MET A 126 8.14 -28.22 8.31
N ALA A 127 8.13 -29.01 7.24
CA ALA A 127 9.22 -29.00 6.27
C ALA A 127 9.39 -27.62 5.60
N PRO A 128 10.61 -27.22 5.20
CA PRO A 128 10.90 -25.88 4.67
C PRO A 128 9.98 -25.46 3.51
N ALA A 129 9.72 -26.34 2.55
CA ALA A 129 8.83 -26.03 1.43
C ALA A 129 7.37 -25.78 1.87
N THR A 130 6.89 -26.52 2.88
CA THR A 130 5.56 -26.31 3.47
C THR A 130 5.51 -25.03 4.28
N ALA A 131 6.59 -24.70 5.02
CA ALA A 131 6.70 -23.46 5.79
C ALA A 131 6.67 -22.22 4.87
N GLU A 132 7.36 -22.25 3.74
CA GLU A 132 7.31 -21.21 2.72
C GLU A 132 5.89 -21.03 2.17
N LEU A 133 5.21 -22.12 1.80
CA LEU A 133 3.82 -22.06 1.35
C LEU A 133 2.88 -21.52 2.42
N ALA A 134 3.05 -21.94 3.67
CA ALA A 134 2.26 -21.49 4.80
C ALA A 134 2.51 -19.99 5.08
N MET A 135 3.77 -19.53 5.06
CA MET A 135 4.11 -18.12 5.19
C MET A 135 3.42 -17.30 4.09
N ARG A 136 3.55 -17.68 2.82
CA ARG A 136 2.91 -17.02 1.68
C ARG A 136 1.39 -17.03 1.76
N PHE A 137 0.79 -18.03 2.39
CA PHE A 137 -0.64 -18.13 2.60
C PHE A 137 -1.12 -17.24 3.75
N PHE A 138 -0.51 -17.34 4.92
CA PHE A 138 -1.01 -16.70 6.14
C PHE A 138 -0.58 -15.25 6.28
N TRP A 139 0.56 -14.84 5.74
CA TRP A 139 1.08 -13.48 5.84
C TRP A 139 0.06 -12.41 5.38
N PRO A 140 -0.44 -12.44 4.14
CA PRO A 140 -1.39 -11.42 3.71
C PRO A 140 -2.72 -11.47 4.47
N LEU A 141 -3.19 -12.67 4.82
CA LEU A 141 -4.43 -12.85 5.56
C LEU A 141 -4.34 -12.28 6.99
N ALA A 142 -3.17 -12.34 7.62
CA ALA A 142 -2.98 -11.77 8.96
C ALA A 142 -3.22 -10.25 8.97
N TRP A 143 -2.89 -9.55 7.89
CA TRP A 143 -3.07 -8.10 7.77
C TRP A 143 -4.51 -7.68 7.46
N VAL A 144 -5.39 -8.59 7.06
CA VAL A 144 -6.84 -8.33 6.92
C VAL A 144 -7.44 -7.86 8.25
N PHE A 145 -7.09 -8.50 9.35
CA PHE A 145 -7.68 -8.20 10.67
C PHE A 145 -7.40 -6.77 11.15
N PRO A 146 -6.14 -6.29 11.19
CA PRO A 146 -5.85 -4.93 11.60
C PRO A 146 -6.39 -3.89 10.60
N ALA A 147 -6.38 -4.14 9.28
CA ALA A 147 -6.93 -3.24 8.28
C ALA A 147 -8.45 -3.08 8.43
N VAL A 148 -9.19 -4.20 8.53
CA VAL A 148 -10.64 -4.22 8.76
C VAL A 148 -10.96 -3.57 10.11
N GLY A 149 -10.27 -3.95 11.18
CA GLY A 149 -10.46 -3.38 12.51
C GLY A 149 -10.31 -1.86 12.52
N ALA A 150 -9.26 -1.35 11.87
CA ALA A 150 -9.03 0.09 11.75
C ALA A 150 -10.12 0.79 10.92
N ALA A 151 -10.55 0.22 9.79
CA ALA A 151 -11.64 0.77 8.98
C ALA A 151 -12.97 0.84 9.76
N LEU A 152 -13.31 -0.21 10.53
CA LEU A 152 -14.49 -0.21 11.40
C LEU A 152 -14.40 0.85 12.51
N ILE A 153 -13.20 1.09 13.06
CA ILE A 153 -12.96 2.15 14.04
C ILE A 153 -13.14 3.54 13.39
N VAL A 154 -12.64 3.75 12.17
CA VAL A 154 -12.88 5.00 11.42
C VAL A 154 -14.38 5.22 11.24
N GLY A 155 -15.11 4.25 10.70
CA GLY A 155 -16.55 4.34 10.52
C GLY A 155 -17.29 4.65 11.83
N ARG A 156 -16.92 3.96 12.91
CA ARG A 156 -17.50 4.19 14.26
C ARG A 156 -17.28 5.61 14.76
N ASN A 157 -16.08 6.14 14.62
CA ASN A 157 -15.74 7.48 15.12
C ASN A 157 -16.42 8.59 14.32
N LEU A 158 -16.76 8.33 13.05
CA LEU A 158 -17.48 9.27 12.19
C LEU A 158 -19.00 9.17 12.32
N GLY A 159 -19.57 7.96 12.37
CA GLY A 159 -21.01 7.73 12.25
C GLY A 159 -21.65 6.88 13.36
N GLY A 160 -20.89 6.50 14.40
CA GLY A 160 -21.40 5.71 15.54
C GLY A 160 -21.59 4.22 15.22
N ARG A 161 -22.47 3.53 16.00
CA ARG A 161 -22.63 2.08 15.88
C ARG A 161 -23.21 1.62 14.55
N SER A 162 -24.14 2.36 13.99
CA SER A 162 -24.76 2.03 12.69
C SER A 162 -23.75 2.08 11.56
N ALA A 163 -22.80 3.01 11.63
CA ALA A 163 -21.71 3.11 10.65
C ALA A 163 -20.78 1.89 10.67
N VAL A 164 -20.58 1.25 11.84
CA VAL A 164 -19.79 -0.01 11.91
C VAL A 164 -20.40 -1.08 11.04
N MET A 165 -21.73 -1.29 11.16
CA MET A 165 -22.44 -2.30 10.38
C MET A 165 -22.41 -1.99 8.88
N LEU A 166 -22.69 -0.73 8.51
CA LEU A 166 -22.68 -0.33 7.11
C LEU A 166 -21.26 -0.40 6.51
N THR A 167 -20.24 -0.01 7.28
CA THR A 167 -18.84 -0.19 6.86
C THR A 167 -18.50 -1.67 6.67
N ALA A 168 -18.93 -2.55 7.59
CA ALA A 168 -18.70 -3.99 7.46
C ALA A 168 -19.35 -4.57 6.20
N ILE A 169 -20.60 -4.14 5.88
CA ILE A 169 -21.27 -4.55 4.64
C ILE A 169 -20.49 -4.09 3.39
N LEU A 170 -20.04 -2.84 3.38
CA LEU A 170 -19.25 -2.29 2.27
C LEU A 170 -17.87 -2.95 2.14
N LEU A 171 -17.31 -3.46 3.24
CA LEU A 171 -16.05 -4.21 3.26
C LEU A 171 -16.19 -5.67 2.76
N ILE A 172 -17.40 -6.19 2.47
CA ILE A 172 -17.57 -7.56 1.94
C ILE A 172 -16.95 -7.70 0.53
N ASN A 173 -16.62 -6.61 -0.12
CA ASN A 173 -16.16 -6.59 -1.50
C ASN A 173 -14.76 -7.18 -1.71
N PRO A 174 -14.60 -8.24 -2.53
CA PRO A 174 -13.31 -8.86 -2.82
C PRO A 174 -12.28 -7.93 -3.47
N ILE A 175 -12.68 -6.89 -4.19
CA ILE A 175 -11.77 -5.97 -4.89
C ILE A 175 -10.86 -5.22 -3.90
N LEU A 176 -11.36 -4.95 -2.67
CA LEU A 176 -10.56 -4.32 -1.62
C LEU A 176 -9.37 -5.19 -1.19
N TYR A 177 -9.48 -6.50 -1.37
CA TYR A 177 -8.53 -7.46 -0.81
C TYR A 177 -7.54 -8.00 -1.84
N ARG A 178 -7.44 -7.40 -3.04
CA ARG A 178 -6.51 -7.89 -4.05
C ARG A 178 -5.07 -7.95 -3.54
N GLN A 179 -4.66 -7.00 -2.70
CA GLN A 179 -3.34 -6.97 -2.07
C GLN A 179 -3.22 -7.90 -0.84
N PHE A 180 -4.34 -8.45 -0.38
CA PHE A 180 -4.41 -9.38 0.75
C PHE A 180 -4.64 -10.83 0.30
N MET A 181 -4.63 -11.10 -1.00
CA MET A 181 -4.75 -12.46 -1.54
C MET A 181 -3.59 -13.34 -1.07
N PRO A 182 -3.85 -14.61 -0.70
CA PRO A 182 -2.76 -15.55 -0.42
C PRO A 182 -1.74 -15.58 -1.56
N GLY A 183 -0.47 -15.47 -1.21
CA GLY A 183 0.63 -15.33 -2.16
C GLY A 183 1.16 -13.91 -2.32
N ARG A 184 0.38 -12.90 -1.93
CA ARG A 184 0.81 -11.48 -1.93
C ARG A 184 1.69 -11.22 -0.72
N ILE A 185 3.00 -11.32 -0.88
CA ILE A 185 4.00 -11.05 0.17
C ILE A 185 4.73 -9.73 -0.03
N ASP A 186 4.31 -8.99 -1.03
CA ASP A 186 4.79 -7.65 -1.29
C ASP A 186 4.31 -6.64 -0.22
N HIS A 187 4.78 -5.40 -0.30
CA HIS A 187 4.61 -4.36 0.73
C HIS A 187 3.20 -3.75 0.81
N HIS A 188 2.38 -3.87 -0.22
CA HIS A 188 1.10 -3.14 -0.34
C HIS A 188 0.11 -3.44 0.78
N ASN A 189 -0.08 -4.72 1.17
CA ASN A 189 -1.03 -5.09 2.24
C ASN A 189 -0.67 -4.44 3.58
N LEU A 190 0.61 -4.48 3.94
CA LEU A 190 1.09 -3.88 5.18
C LEU A 190 1.00 -2.35 5.13
N GLN A 191 1.32 -1.74 4.01
CA GLN A 191 1.28 -0.29 3.83
C GLN A 191 -0.15 0.25 3.89
N ILE A 192 -1.12 -0.42 3.27
CA ILE A 192 -2.56 -0.12 3.40
C ILE A 192 -2.99 -0.22 4.86
N ALA A 193 -2.66 -1.33 5.53
CA ALA A 193 -3.01 -1.53 6.93
C ALA A 193 -2.44 -0.41 7.82
N MET A 194 -1.17 -0.05 7.66
CA MET A 194 -0.54 1.04 8.42
C MET A 194 -1.21 2.40 8.16
N THR A 195 -1.62 2.67 6.94
CA THR A 195 -2.32 3.93 6.60
C THR A 195 -3.68 4.02 7.28
N VAL A 196 -4.49 2.97 7.22
CA VAL A 196 -5.81 2.95 7.85
C VAL A 196 -5.70 2.96 9.38
N ILE A 197 -4.69 2.29 9.96
CA ILE A 197 -4.39 2.33 11.40
C ILE A 197 -4.00 3.76 11.81
N ALA A 198 -3.10 4.42 11.09
CA ALA A 198 -2.70 5.79 11.39
C ALA A 198 -3.90 6.76 11.34
N LEU A 199 -4.78 6.61 10.34
CA LEU A 199 -6.02 7.36 10.23
C LEU A 199 -6.96 7.08 11.41
N ALA A 200 -7.17 5.82 11.79
CA ALA A 200 -7.99 5.45 12.94
C ALA A 200 -7.43 6.04 14.26
N CYS A 201 -6.11 6.04 14.42
CA CYS A 201 -5.43 6.63 15.57
C CYS A 201 -5.59 8.15 15.62
N ALA A 202 -5.51 8.84 14.48
CA ALA A 202 -5.71 10.29 14.41
C ALA A 202 -7.14 10.72 14.76
N LEU A 203 -8.13 9.83 14.59
CA LEU A 203 -9.53 10.04 14.96
C LEU A 203 -9.84 9.68 16.42
N ALA A 204 -8.85 9.27 17.20
CA ALA A 204 -9.02 8.89 18.60
C ALA A 204 -9.51 10.06 19.47
N ARG A 205 -10.51 9.80 20.31
CA ARG A 205 -11.10 10.81 21.22
C ARG A 205 -10.76 10.58 22.68
N THR A 206 -10.41 9.35 23.03
CA THR A 206 -9.95 8.97 24.37
C THR A 206 -8.56 8.36 24.30
N ASN A 207 -7.78 8.43 25.38
CA ASN A 207 -6.38 7.98 25.40
C ASN A 207 -5.55 8.52 24.21
N GLN A 208 -5.86 9.74 23.77
CA GLN A 208 -5.38 10.32 22.51
C GLN A 208 -3.85 10.27 22.37
N ALA A 209 -3.10 10.53 23.45
CA ALA A 209 -1.63 10.47 23.39
C ALA A 209 -1.09 9.08 23.08
N ARG A 210 -1.68 8.01 23.64
CA ARG A 210 -1.27 6.63 23.34
C ARG A 210 -1.55 6.26 21.89
N TRP A 211 -2.76 6.57 21.42
CA TRP A 211 -3.14 6.29 20.04
C TRP A 211 -2.35 7.16 19.05
N ALA A 212 -2.07 8.42 19.41
CA ALA A 212 -1.21 9.27 18.61
C ALA A 212 0.21 8.68 18.47
N ALA A 213 0.80 8.14 19.54
CA ALA A 213 2.07 7.45 19.46
C ALA A 213 2.01 6.22 18.56
N VAL A 214 0.95 5.38 18.69
CA VAL A 214 0.73 4.24 17.78
C VAL A 214 0.60 4.72 16.33
N GLY A 215 -0.13 5.81 16.09
CA GLY A 215 -0.26 6.43 14.77
C GLY A 215 1.07 6.91 14.21
N GLY A 216 1.93 7.51 15.04
CA GLY A 216 3.28 7.93 14.65
C GLY A 216 4.18 6.76 14.24
N VAL A 217 4.15 5.66 15.00
CA VAL A 217 4.87 4.41 14.64
C VAL A 217 4.30 3.81 13.36
N ALA A 218 2.97 3.74 13.21
CA ALA A 218 2.32 3.22 12.00
C ALA A 218 2.68 4.04 10.76
N THR A 219 2.72 5.38 10.87
CA THR A 219 3.19 6.26 9.81
C THR A 219 4.64 5.97 9.45
N ALA A 220 5.54 5.90 10.45
CA ALA A 220 6.96 5.63 10.23
C ALA A 220 7.18 4.25 9.57
N LEU A 221 6.47 3.21 10.03
CA LEU A 221 6.58 1.86 9.46
C LEU A 221 6.04 1.80 8.04
N GLY A 222 4.88 2.42 7.77
CA GLY A 222 4.32 2.51 6.43
C GLY A 222 5.30 3.15 5.44
N LEU A 223 5.94 4.26 5.84
CA LEU A 223 6.95 4.95 5.02
C LEU A 223 8.30 4.24 4.96
N ALA A 224 8.65 3.43 5.95
CA ALA A 224 9.85 2.60 5.90
C ALA A 224 9.71 1.42 4.93
N ILE A 225 8.49 0.98 4.65
CA ILE A 225 8.19 -0.15 3.77
C ILE A 225 7.99 0.30 2.33
N GLY A 226 7.35 1.45 2.11
CA GLY A 226 7.13 2.02 0.79
C GLY A 226 6.60 3.45 0.87
N LEU A 227 6.72 4.22 -0.21
CA LEU A 227 6.42 5.65 -0.22
C LEU A 227 5.06 5.99 -0.86
N GLU A 228 4.30 5.03 -1.33
CA GLU A 228 3.05 5.23 -2.05
C GLU A 228 2.03 6.05 -1.25
N ALA A 229 1.90 5.74 0.05
CA ALA A 229 0.98 6.44 0.94
C ALA A 229 1.53 7.77 1.51
N LEU A 230 2.69 8.27 1.04
CA LEU A 230 3.36 9.44 1.61
C LEU A 230 2.42 10.66 1.74
N ALA A 231 1.65 10.96 0.70
CA ALA A 231 0.72 12.10 0.70
C ALA A 231 -0.39 11.94 1.77
N LEU A 232 -0.93 10.73 1.94
CA LEU A 232 -1.93 10.44 2.97
C LEU A 232 -1.33 10.48 4.37
N GLN A 233 -0.15 9.91 4.55
CA GLN A 233 0.57 9.91 5.83
C GLN A 233 0.99 11.32 6.24
N ALA A 234 1.42 12.16 5.29
CA ALA A 234 1.73 13.56 5.54
C ALA A 234 0.48 14.34 6.00
N LEU A 235 -0.67 14.11 5.37
CA LEU A 235 -1.93 14.73 5.76
C LEU A 235 -2.39 14.28 7.15
N ILE A 236 -2.25 12.99 7.47
CA ILE A 236 -2.53 12.45 8.82
C ILE A 236 -1.61 13.14 9.85
N GLY A 237 -0.32 13.25 9.58
CA GLY A 237 0.63 13.95 10.44
C GLY A 237 0.29 15.43 10.62
N ALA A 238 -0.02 16.14 9.52
CA ALA A 238 -0.42 17.54 9.54
C ALA A 238 -1.69 17.78 10.36
N SER A 239 -2.59 16.80 10.45
CA SER A 239 -3.81 16.92 11.26
C SER A 239 -3.55 17.09 12.76
N PHE A 240 -2.48 16.47 13.30
CA PHE A 240 -2.06 16.69 14.69
C PHE A 240 -1.54 18.11 14.91
N GLY A 241 -0.81 18.66 13.93
CA GLY A 241 -0.39 20.06 13.94
C GLY A 241 -1.59 21.02 13.88
N LEU A 242 -2.56 20.77 13.01
CA LEU A 242 -3.77 21.57 12.90
C LEU A 242 -4.62 21.50 14.18
N ALA A 243 -4.73 20.33 14.79
CA ALA A 243 -5.39 20.15 16.07
C ALA A 243 -4.68 20.98 17.17
N LEU A 244 -3.34 20.93 17.22
CA LEU A 244 -2.53 21.72 18.15
C LEU A 244 -2.71 23.23 17.92
N ALA A 245 -2.77 23.68 16.66
CA ALA A 245 -3.00 25.10 16.35
C ALA A 245 -4.38 25.60 16.85
N ARG A 246 -5.40 24.75 16.77
CA ARG A 246 -6.77 25.08 17.19
C ARG A 246 -7.00 24.97 18.69
N ASP A 247 -6.46 23.92 19.32
CA ASP A 247 -6.71 23.60 20.72
C ASP A 247 -5.41 23.22 21.46
N ARG A 248 -5.17 23.90 22.59
CA ARG A 248 -4.03 23.59 23.48
C ARG A 248 -4.13 22.18 24.08
N GLY A 249 -5.33 21.66 24.26
CA GLY A 249 -5.57 20.30 24.74
C GLY A 249 -4.96 19.22 23.85
N ALA A 250 -4.71 19.54 22.56
CA ALA A 250 -4.06 18.64 21.60
C ALA A 250 -2.52 18.56 21.77
N ALA A 251 -1.91 19.32 22.70
CA ALA A 251 -0.45 19.34 22.86
C ALA A 251 0.14 17.95 23.18
N ARG A 252 -0.45 17.20 24.12
CA ARG A 252 0.02 15.86 24.48
C ARG A 252 -0.10 14.86 23.31
N PRO A 253 -1.24 14.74 22.61
CA PRO A 253 -1.33 13.90 21.42
C PRO A 253 -0.35 14.30 20.30
N ALA A 254 -0.22 15.60 20.02
CA ALA A 254 0.71 16.10 18.99
C ALA A 254 2.17 15.76 19.33
N ALA A 255 2.59 15.98 20.58
CA ALA A 255 3.93 15.62 21.03
C ALA A 255 4.15 14.10 20.96
N ALA A 256 3.18 13.29 21.38
CA ALA A 256 3.28 11.84 21.37
C ALA A 256 3.40 11.28 19.93
N TYR A 257 2.60 11.80 18.99
CA TYR A 257 2.71 11.45 17.57
C TYR A 257 4.08 11.87 17.01
N GLY A 258 4.50 13.12 17.25
CA GLY A 258 5.74 13.64 16.72
C GLY A 258 6.98 12.90 17.23
N LEU A 259 7.07 12.63 18.53
CA LEU A 259 8.17 11.85 19.12
C LEU A 259 8.20 10.40 18.59
N ALA A 260 7.03 9.77 18.49
CA ALA A 260 6.92 8.41 17.96
C ALA A 260 7.31 8.36 16.47
N LEU A 261 6.86 9.33 15.66
CA LEU A 261 7.25 9.44 14.26
C LEU A 261 8.76 9.61 14.11
N ALA A 262 9.35 10.57 14.83
CA ALA A 262 10.78 10.86 14.74
C ALA A 262 11.63 9.66 15.20
N GLY A 263 11.32 9.10 16.38
CA GLY A 263 12.06 7.98 16.94
C GLY A 263 11.94 6.71 16.11
N ALA A 264 10.72 6.37 15.65
CA ALA A 264 10.49 5.19 14.83
C ALA A 264 11.12 5.33 13.44
N SER A 265 11.03 6.51 12.79
CA SER A 265 11.67 6.73 11.48
C SER A 265 13.18 6.61 11.57
N ALA A 266 13.81 7.20 12.58
CA ALA A 266 15.24 7.06 12.81
C ALA A 266 15.62 5.60 13.10
N ALA A 267 14.87 4.91 13.96
CA ALA A 267 15.13 3.51 14.30
C ALA A 267 15.01 2.60 13.07
N PHE A 268 13.93 2.74 12.28
CA PHE A 268 13.75 1.93 11.08
C PHE A 268 14.81 2.20 10.02
N PHE A 269 15.22 3.47 9.84
CA PHE A 269 16.34 3.81 8.97
C PHE A 269 17.63 3.10 9.40
N LEU A 270 18.01 3.20 10.68
CA LEU A 270 19.22 2.57 11.19
C LEU A 270 19.18 1.04 11.13
N ILE A 271 18.02 0.43 11.37
CA ILE A 271 17.85 -1.02 11.33
C ILE A 271 17.93 -1.57 9.91
N GLN A 272 17.33 -0.90 8.92
CA GLN A 272 17.22 -1.46 7.56
C GLN A 272 18.31 -0.98 6.61
N THR A 273 18.92 0.19 6.85
CA THR A 273 19.92 0.78 5.97
C THR A 273 21.32 0.43 6.48
N PRO A 274 22.19 -0.14 5.65
CA PRO A 274 23.55 -0.46 6.06
C PRO A 274 24.37 0.81 6.37
N PRO A 275 25.32 0.75 7.35
CA PRO A 275 26.07 1.92 7.78
C PRO A 275 26.79 2.69 6.65
N TRP A 276 27.30 1.99 5.65
CA TRP A 276 27.98 2.62 4.49
C TRP A 276 27.03 3.37 3.55
N ARG A 277 25.71 3.26 3.74
CA ARG A 277 24.68 3.98 2.98
C ARG A 277 23.98 5.08 3.78
N TRP A 278 24.32 5.31 5.02
CA TRP A 278 23.65 6.30 5.87
C TRP A 278 23.80 7.75 5.36
N SER A 279 24.85 8.04 4.59
CA SER A 279 25.06 9.35 3.97
C SER A 279 24.36 9.51 2.62
N LEU A 280 23.73 8.46 2.09
CA LEU A 280 23.11 8.48 0.79
C LEU A 280 21.63 8.87 0.86
N SER A 281 21.17 9.63 -0.12
CA SER A 281 19.78 10.03 -0.32
C SER A 281 19.22 9.35 -1.55
N PHE A 282 17.95 8.95 -1.49
CA PHE A 282 17.20 8.31 -2.57
C PHE A 282 15.77 8.80 -2.56
N CYS A 283 15.08 8.78 -3.73
CA CYS A 283 13.69 9.23 -3.85
C CYS A 283 12.67 8.11 -3.65
N ASP A 284 13.12 6.86 -3.65
CA ASP A 284 12.29 5.64 -3.70
C ASP A 284 12.32 4.80 -2.42
N ALA A 285 12.99 5.25 -1.36
CA ALA A 285 13.14 4.53 -0.12
C ALA A 285 13.22 5.46 1.11
N LEU A 286 13.08 4.89 2.33
CA LEU A 286 13.43 5.61 3.56
C LEU A 286 14.96 5.74 3.64
N ALA A 287 15.49 6.79 3.03
CA ALA A 287 16.90 7.15 3.00
C ALA A 287 17.18 8.38 3.87
N LEU A 288 18.40 8.91 3.85
CA LEU A 288 18.80 10.05 4.69
C LEU A 288 17.86 11.25 4.55
N ASN A 289 17.55 11.66 3.31
CA ASN A 289 16.69 12.82 3.02
C ASN A 289 15.31 12.71 3.67
N LEU A 290 14.62 11.59 3.47
CA LEU A 290 13.29 11.39 4.05
C LEU A 290 13.35 11.20 5.57
N THR A 291 14.35 10.47 6.08
CA THR A 291 14.54 10.28 7.52
C THR A 291 14.75 11.61 8.24
N VAL A 292 15.63 12.48 7.72
CA VAL A 292 15.86 13.82 8.28
C VAL A 292 14.57 14.64 8.26
N ALA A 293 13.82 14.62 7.16
CA ALA A 293 12.55 15.33 7.06
C ALA A 293 11.52 14.85 8.10
N LEU A 294 11.35 13.52 8.27
CA LEU A 294 10.42 12.95 9.25
C LEU A 294 10.85 13.23 10.70
N VAL A 295 12.16 13.19 10.98
CA VAL A 295 12.70 13.53 12.30
C VAL A 295 12.48 15.01 12.60
N LEU A 296 12.78 15.92 11.66
CA LEU A 296 12.54 17.34 11.81
C LEU A 296 11.05 17.66 12.01
N ALA A 297 10.19 17.07 11.19
CA ALA A 297 8.74 17.25 11.31
C ALA A 297 8.22 16.73 12.66
N GLY A 298 8.66 15.55 13.09
CA GLY A 298 8.22 14.95 14.35
C GLY A 298 8.73 15.69 15.59
N LEU A 299 10.03 15.99 15.65
CA LEU A 299 10.61 16.76 16.76
C LEU A 299 10.10 18.20 16.77
N GLY A 300 9.95 18.84 15.61
CA GLY A 300 9.39 20.17 15.48
C GLY A 300 7.94 20.26 15.95
N LEU A 301 7.11 19.25 15.63
CA LEU A 301 5.75 19.14 16.16
C LEU A 301 5.74 18.99 17.69
N ALA A 302 6.59 18.14 18.25
CA ALA A 302 6.71 17.93 19.68
C ALA A 302 7.24 19.20 20.39
N ALA A 303 8.26 19.84 19.85
CA ALA A 303 8.80 21.10 20.37
C ALA A 303 7.76 22.21 20.36
N THR A 304 7.01 22.35 19.26
CA THR A 304 5.90 23.32 19.18
C THR A 304 4.83 23.04 20.24
N ALA A 305 4.51 21.76 20.47
CA ALA A 305 3.55 21.39 21.51
C ALA A 305 3.99 21.77 22.93
N TRP A 306 5.28 21.73 23.22
CA TRP A 306 5.82 22.11 24.54
C TRP A 306 6.06 23.61 24.68
N ILE A 307 6.78 24.22 23.73
CA ILE A 307 7.23 25.62 23.81
C ILE A 307 6.05 26.57 23.62
N ALA A 308 5.22 26.30 22.62
CA ALA A 308 4.12 27.16 22.23
C ALA A 308 2.78 26.78 22.86
N ALA A 309 2.75 25.92 23.90
CA ALA A 309 1.50 25.47 24.53
C ALA A 309 0.63 26.66 25.05
N LYS A 310 1.26 27.74 25.51
CA LYS A 310 0.59 28.94 25.97
C LYS A 310 0.38 30.02 24.90
N ALA A 311 1.01 29.86 23.72
CA ALA A 311 0.93 30.82 22.62
C ALA A 311 -0.47 30.82 21.96
N PRO A 312 -0.88 31.90 21.29
CA PRO A 312 -2.11 31.92 20.51
C PRO A 312 -2.05 30.97 19.34
N GLY A 313 -3.23 30.53 18.82
CA GLY A 313 -3.32 29.52 17.76
C GLY A 313 -2.56 29.87 16.48
N TRP A 314 -2.60 31.13 16.07
CA TRP A 314 -1.86 31.60 14.89
C TRP A 314 -0.34 31.48 15.06
N ALA A 315 0.20 31.72 16.25
CA ALA A 315 1.64 31.58 16.51
C ALA A 315 2.06 30.10 16.48
N ARG A 316 1.22 29.20 17.02
CA ARG A 316 1.43 27.74 16.89
C ARG A 316 1.41 27.31 15.43
N LEU A 317 0.45 27.83 14.64
CA LEU A 317 0.36 27.54 13.20
C LEU A 317 1.59 28.08 12.45
N ALA A 318 2.06 29.28 12.77
CA ALA A 318 3.26 29.84 12.16
C ALA A 318 4.51 29.00 12.46
N LEU A 319 4.70 28.56 13.72
CA LEU A 319 5.79 27.67 14.09
C LEU A 319 5.72 26.32 13.35
N LEU A 320 4.53 25.75 13.24
CA LEU A 320 4.32 24.51 12.47
C LEU A 320 4.60 24.71 10.98
N GLY A 321 4.29 25.91 10.44
CA GLY A 321 4.67 26.30 9.08
C GLY A 321 6.20 26.31 8.90
N VAL A 322 6.93 26.90 9.85
CA VAL A 322 8.40 26.89 9.85
C VAL A 322 8.95 25.46 9.91
N VAL A 323 8.37 24.61 10.77
CA VAL A 323 8.75 23.18 10.86
C VAL A 323 8.50 22.47 9.54
N GLY A 324 7.35 22.70 8.90
CA GLY A 324 7.03 22.11 7.60
C GLY A 324 8.01 22.55 6.51
N VAL A 325 8.31 23.85 6.43
CA VAL A 325 9.30 24.40 5.48
C VAL A 325 10.69 23.82 5.74
N ALA A 326 11.10 23.71 7.00
CA ALA A 326 12.40 23.14 7.36
C ALA A 326 12.49 21.64 6.97
N ALA A 327 11.43 20.86 7.23
CA ALA A 327 11.40 19.44 6.88
C ALA A 327 11.42 19.22 5.36
N VAL A 328 10.58 19.92 4.61
CA VAL A 328 10.55 19.84 3.14
C VAL A 328 11.84 20.41 2.55
N GLY A 329 12.32 21.55 3.09
CA GLY A 329 13.58 22.16 2.67
C GLY A 329 14.78 21.24 2.86
N ALA A 330 14.87 20.53 3.99
CA ALA A 330 15.92 19.54 4.23
C ALA A 330 15.83 18.36 3.27
N TYR A 331 14.60 17.84 3.01
CA TYR A 331 14.38 16.76 2.04
C TYR A 331 14.89 17.13 0.66
N VAL A 332 14.53 18.32 0.18
CA VAL A 332 14.93 18.83 -1.14
C VAL A 332 16.41 19.19 -1.19
N ALA A 333 16.94 19.84 -0.14
CA ALA A 333 18.36 20.23 -0.11
C ALA A 333 19.30 19.01 -0.12
N LEU A 334 18.91 17.91 0.55
CA LEU A 334 19.69 16.67 0.55
C LEU A 334 19.60 15.92 -0.78
N HIS A 335 18.51 16.04 -1.54
CA HIS A 335 18.38 15.42 -2.85
C HIS A 335 17.34 16.13 -3.74
N PRO A 336 17.73 17.17 -4.48
CA PRO A 336 16.80 18.01 -5.26
C PRO A 336 16.01 17.24 -6.33
N ALA A 337 16.60 16.16 -6.89
CA ALA A 337 15.94 15.32 -7.89
C ALA A 337 14.60 14.76 -7.40
N CYS A 338 14.44 14.54 -6.08
CA CYS A 338 13.20 13.97 -5.50
C CYS A 338 11.95 14.87 -5.65
N LEU A 339 12.09 16.12 -6.08
CA LEU A 339 10.96 16.96 -6.51
C LEU A 339 10.21 16.39 -7.72
N HIS A 340 10.87 15.57 -8.54
CA HIS A 340 10.28 14.90 -9.69
C HIS A 340 9.67 13.54 -9.36
N GLY A 341 9.57 13.19 -8.07
CA GLY A 341 8.96 11.97 -7.59
C GLY A 341 9.91 10.79 -7.40
N PRO A 342 9.38 9.60 -7.06
CA PRO A 342 10.19 8.43 -6.69
C PRO A 342 10.98 7.83 -7.88
N PHE A 343 10.60 8.15 -9.09
CA PHE A 343 11.26 7.68 -10.33
C PHE A 343 12.13 8.75 -10.99
N ALA A 344 12.57 9.75 -10.23
CA ALA A 344 13.39 10.85 -10.74
C ALA A 344 14.73 10.42 -11.36
N GLU A 345 15.25 9.28 -10.91
CA GLU A 345 16.53 8.71 -11.37
C GLU A 345 16.36 7.67 -12.51
N LEU A 346 15.12 7.47 -12.99
CA LEU A 346 14.86 6.59 -14.12
C LEU A 346 15.45 7.20 -15.39
N ASP A 347 16.24 6.42 -16.13
CA ASP A 347 16.73 6.85 -17.44
C ASP A 347 15.54 7.15 -18.37
N PRO A 348 15.48 8.37 -18.96
CA PRO A 348 14.39 8.73 -19.86
C PRO A 348 14.18 7.76 -21.02
N ALA A 349 15.24 7.11 -21.51
CA ALA A 349 15.16 6.14 -22.59
C ALA A 349 14.43 4.84 -22.20
N VAL A 350 14.37 4.52 -20.91
CA VAL A 350 13.64 3.34 -20.39
C VAL A 350 12.13 3.60 -20.30
N ARG A 351 11.74 4.86 -20.23
CA ARG A 351 10.36 5.25 -20.04
C ARG A 351 9.39 4.63 -21.06
N PRO A 352 9.60 4.84 -22.39
CA PRO A 352 8.69 4.34 -23.41
C PRO A 352 8.76 2.82 -23.62
N ILE A 353 9.83 2.17 -23.16
CA ILE A 353 10.00 0.71 -23.37
C ILE A 353 9.57 -0.14 -22.20
N TRP A 354 9.41 0.45 -21.02
CA TRP A 354 9.02 -0.26 -19.81
C TRP A 354 8.06 0.54 -18.93
N PHE A 355 8.46 1.74 -18.43
CA PHE A 355 7.73 2.46 -17.39
C PHE A 355 6.30 2.83 -17.83
N ASP A 356 6.14 3.29 -19.07
CA ASP A 356 4.84 3.67 -19.63
C ASP A 356 3.93 2.46 -19.91
N HIS A 357 4.41 1.24 -19.66
CA HIS A 357 3.66 -0.02 -19.77
C HIS A 357 3.33 -0.67 -18.41
N ILE A 358 3.81 -0.10 -17.31
CA ILE A 358 3.47 -0.58 -15.96
C ILE A 358 2.02 -0.16 -15.64
N LEU A 359 1.09 -1.11 -15.63
CA LEU A 359 -0.34 -0.81 -15.40
C LEU A 359 -0.61 -0.07 -14.09
N GLU A 360 0.10 -0.40 -13.05
CA GLU A 360 -0.10 0.17 -11.71
C GLU A 360 0.23 1.66 -11.63
N THR A 361 1.14 2.16 -12.47
CA THR A 361 1.52 3.57 -12.53
C THR A 361 0.68 4.39 -13.50
N GLN A 362 -0.19 3.72 -14.30
CA GLN A 362 -0.99 4.40 -15.31
C GLN A 362 -2.14 5.17 -14.71
N PRO A 363 -2.53 6.30 -15.33
CA PRO A 363 -3.68 7.08 -14.92
C PRO A 363 -5.00 6.38 -15.27
N LEU A 364 -6.07 6.81 -14.61
CA LEU A 364 -7.39 6.19 -14.72
C LEU A 364 -7.95 6.22 -16.15
N ASP A 365 -7.63 7.24 -16.93
CA ASP A 365 -8.06 7.36 -18.35
C ASP A 365 -7.38 6.31 -19.26
N TYR A 366 -6.13 5.97 -18.97
CA TYR A 366 -5.45 4.86 -19.64
C TYR A 366 -6.12 3.52 -19.28
N ILE A 367 -6.39 3.28 -17.99
CA ILE A 367 -7.07 2.08 -17.54
C ILE A 367 -8.47 1.97 -18.17
N PHE A 368 -9.19 3.08 -18.34
CA PHE A 368 -10.48 3.09 -19.02
C PHE A 368 -10.42 2.56 -20.46
N LYS A 369 -9.29 2.67 -21.14
CA LYS A 369 -9.11 2.16 -22.51
C LYS A 369 -8.93 0.64 -22.54
N ILE A 370 -8.36 0.05 -21.49
CA ILE A 370 -7.97 -1.38 -21.43
C ILE A 370 -8.87 -2.21 -20.51
N ASP A 371 -9.40 -1.61 -19.44
CA ASP A 371 -10.34 -2.22 -18.48
C ASP A 371 -11.40 -1.18 -18.08
N ARG A 372 -12.39 -1.02 -18.95
CA ARG A 372 -13.49 -0.06 -18.75
C ARG A 372 -14.29 -0.36 -17.48
N ALA A 373 -14.55 -1.63 -17.19
CA ALA A 373 -15.34 -2.02 -16.03
C ALA A 373 -14.62 -1.68 -14.72
N GLY A 374 -13.34 -2.01 -14.64
CA GLY A 374 -12.50 -1.66 -13.49
C GLY A 374 -12.37 -0.15 -13.30
N ALA A 375 -12.10 0.60 -14.37
CA ALA A 375 -11.99 2.05 -14.32
C ALA A 375 -13.31 2.73 -13.93
N LEU A 376 -14.46 2.29 -14.44
CA LEU A 376 -15.78 2.82 -14.05
C LEU A 376 -16.11 2.51 -12.60
N THR A 377 -15.80 1.31 -12.11
CA THR A 377 -15.99 0.94 -10.71
C THR A 377 -15.15 1.83 -9.80
N ALA A 378 -13.89 2.05 -10.13
CA ALA A 378 -12.98 2.91 -9.39
C ALA A 378 -13.42 4.39 -9.42
N GLY A 379 -13.82 4.89 -10.60
CA GLY A 379 -14.37 6.24 -10.79
C GLY A 379 -15.65 6.45 -9.97
N PHE A 380 -16.55 5.48 -9.98
CA PHE A 380 -17.79 5.54 -9.21
C PHE A 380 -17.52 5.55 -7.70
N MET A 381 -16.62 4.71 -7.21
CA MET A 381 -16.21 4.70 -5.80
C MET A 381 -15.53 6.01 -5.39
N SER A 382 -14.75 6.61 -6.28
CA SER A 382 -14.18 7.94 -6.08
C SER A 382 -15.27 9.01 -5.90
N VAL A 383 -16.28 9.02 -6.77
CA VAL A 383 -17.42 9.93 -6.69
C VAL A 383 -18.22 9.71 -5.40
N LEU A 384 -18.51 8.45 -5.05
CA LEU A 384 -19.23 8.12 -3.81
C LEU A 384 -18.44 8.55 -2.57
N GLY A 385 -17.13 8.32 -2.55
CA GLY A 385 -16.24 8.75 -1.47
C GLY A 385 -16.26 10.27 -1.28
N LEU A 386 -16.11 11.02 -2.39
CA LEU A 386 -16.17 12.49 -2.37
C LEU A 386 -17.55 12.99 -1.96
N ALA A 387 -18.65 12.40 -2.48
CA ALA A 387 -20.01 12.76 -2.10
C ALA A 387 -20.27 12.50 -0.61
N ALA A 388 -19.82 11.35 -0.08
CA ALA A 388 -19.93 11.01 1.34
C ALA A 388 -19.13 11.97 2.22
N ALA A 389 -17.89 12.28 1.84
CA ALA A 389 -17.06 13.26 2.54
C ALA A 389 -17.70 14.65 2.51
N GLY A 390 -18.17 15.10 1.34
CA GLY A 390 -18.90 16.35 1.17
C GLY A 390 -20.18 16.40 2.02
N TYR A 391 -20.97 15.32 2.02
CA TYR A 391 -22.18 15.23 2.85
C TYR A 391 -21.85 15.37 4.35
N LEU A 392 -20.84 14.65 4.85
CA LEU A 392 -20.40 14.75 6.25
C LEU A 392 -19.88 16.16 6.55
N MET A 393 -19.18 16.79 5.60
CA MET A 393 -18.66 18.15 5.75
C MET A 393 -19.76 19.22 5.81
N PHE A 394 -20.71 19.23 4.89
CA PHE A 394 -21.72 20.30 4.77
C PHE A 394 -22.88 20.15 5.75
N ARG A 395 -23.33 18.94 6.04
CA ARG A 395 -24.53 18.72 6.87
C ARG A 395 -24.26 18.78 8.37
N GLU A 396 -23.06 18.45 8.83
CA GLU A 396 -22.71 18.44 10.26
C GLU A 396 -21.99 19.71 10.71
N ARG A 397 -21.81 20.69 9.82
CA ARG A 397 -21.02 21.91 10.05
C ARG A 397 -19.62 21.61 10.62
N PRO A 398 -18.83 20.81 9.94
CA PRO A 398 -17.65 20.14 10.51
C PRO A 398 -16.37 20.96 10.46
N TRP A 399 -16.35 22.19 9.93
CA TRP A 399 -15.20 23.08 10.16
C TRP A 399 -14.84 23.20 11.63
N LEU A 400 -15.75 22.76 12.49
CA LEU A 400 -15.53 22.65 13.93
C LEU A 400 -14.99 21.29 14.37
N SER A 401 -15.02 20.24 13.50
CA SER A 401 -14.52 18.91 13.82
C SER A 401 -13.26 18.56 13.01
N PRO A 402 -12.05 18.60 13.63
CA PRO A 402 -10.81 18.27 12.95
C PRO A 402 -10.82 16.89 12.28
N GLY A 403 -11.52 15.91 12.88
CA GLY A 403 -11.60 14.55 12.34
C GLY A 403 -12.34 14.46 11.01
N HIS A 404 -13.43 15.23 10.81
CA HIS A 404 -14.13 15.24 9.53
C HIS A 404 -13.30 15.93 8.44
N VAL A 405 -12.60 17.02 8.78
CA VAL A 405 -11.67 17.72 7.88
C VAL A 405 -10.55 16.80 7.44
N LEU A 406 -9.93 16.07 8.39
CA LEU A 406 -8.89 15.09 8.09
C LEU A 406 -9.38 14.04 7.10
N VAL A 407 -10.54 13.43 7.39
CA VAL A 407 -11.06 12.34 6.56
C VAL A 407 -11.47 12.83 5.17
N ALA A 408 -12.09 14.02 5.07
CA ALA A 408 -12.40 14.62 3.77
C ALA A 408 -11.11 14.89 2.97
N GLY A 409 -10.09 15.44 3.63
CA GLY A 409 -8.78 15.63 3.02
C GLY A 409 -8.15 14.32 2.56
N CYS A 410 -8.21 13.25 3.37
CA CYS A 410 -7.71 11.93 2.97
C CYS A 410 -8.45 11.37 1.75
N VAL A 411 -9.78 11.51 1.69
CA VAL A 411 -10.56 11.07 0.51
C VAL A 411 -10.16 11.88 -0.73
N ILE A 412 -10.06 13.20 -0.61
CA ILE A 412 -9.66 14.08 -1.73
C ILE A 412 -8.26 13.71 -2.23
N VAL A 413 -7.30 13.54 -1.33
CA VAL A 413 -5.92 13.17 -1.69
C VAL A 413 -5.87 11.77 -2.31
N ALA A 414 -6.57 10.78 -1.72
CA ALA A 414 -6.64 9.43 -2.27
C ALA A 414 -7.21 9.42 -3.70
N VAL A 415 -8.32 10.15 -3.93
CA VAL A 415 -8.95 10.26 -5.26
C VAL A 415 -8.04 10.99 -6.23
N ALA A 416 -7.42 12.10 -5.83
CA ALA A 416 -6.52 12.85 -6.68
C ALA A 416 -5.32 11.99 -7.12
N VAL A 417 -4.64 11.32 -6.18
CA VAL A 417 -3.50 10.46 -6.50
C VAL A 417 -3.95 9.21 -7.26
N GLY A 418 -5.12 8.63 -6.92
CA GLY A 418 -5.71 7.49 -7.61
C GLY A 418 -6.12 7.79 -9.07
N PHE A 419 -6.37 9.05 -9.41
CA PHE A 419 -6.59 9.46 -10.78
C PHE A 419 -5.31 9.35 -11.63
N PHE A 420 -4.15 9.67 -11.05
CA PHE A 420 -2.86 9.65 -11.73
C PHE A 420 -2.13 8.31 -11.68
N ALA A 421 -2.44 7.44 -10.71
CA ALA A 421 -1.79 6.14 -10.55
C ALA A 421 -2.81 5.07 -10.10
N TRP A 422 -3.01 4.05 -10.95
CA TRP A 422 -3.99 2.99 -10.73
C TRP A 422 -3.83 2.26 -9.39
N ARG A 423 -2.60 2.01 -8.95
CA ARG A 423 -2.32 1.36 -7.65
C ARG A 423 -2.90 2.12 -6.46
N MET A 424 -3.03 3.44 -6.57
CA MET A 424 -3.56 4.29 -5.50
C MET A 424 -5.08 4.12 -5.30
N GLN A 425 -5.78 3.43 -6.21
CA GLN A 425 -7.20 3.11 -6.05
C GLN A 425 -7.45 2.23 -4.81
N ASP A 426 -6.49 1.43 -4.37
CA ASP A 426 -6.61 0.68 -3.12
C ASP A 426 -6.84 1.62 -1.92
N TYR A 427 -6.17 2.77 -1.90
CA TYR A 427 -6.38 3.78 -0.84
C TYR A 427 -7.72 4.50 -0.97
N VAL A 428 -8.22 4.74 -2.20
CA VAL A 428 -9.59 5.26 -2.42
C VAL A 428 -10.62 4.34 -1.78
N PHE A 429 -10.48 3.03 -2.02
CA PHE A 429 -11.39 2.04 -1.43
C PHE A 429 -11.26 1.96 0.09
N TRP A 430 -10.05 1.83 0.64
CA TRP A 430 -9.85 1.62 2.07
C TRP A 430 -10.16 2.86 2.92
N VAL A 431 -9.92 4.06 2.40
CA VAL A 431 -10.27 5.33 3.07
C VAL A 431 -11.74 5.70 2.81
N GLY A 432 -12.23 5.55 1.58
CA GLY A 432 -13.58 5.94 1.18
C GLY A 432 -14.68 5.07 1.81
N THR A 433 -14.46 3.76 1.92
CA THR A 433 -15.46 2.81 2.43
C THR A 433 -15.98 3.16 3.84
N PRO A 434 -15.17 3.40 4.88
CA PRO A 434 -15.67 3.78 6.19
C PRO A 434 -16.32 5.17 6.20
N VAL A 435 -15.92 6.07 5.32
CA VAL A 435 -16.54 7.40 5.15
C VAL A 435 -17.95 7.25 4.57
N LEU A 436 -18.09 6.42 3.54
CA LEU A 436 -19.39 6.09 2.94
C LEU A 436 -20.32 5.43 3.96
N GLY A 437 -19.83 4.45 4.71
CA GLY A 437 -20.60 3.81 5.80
C GLY A 437 -21.08 4.82 6.86
N ALA A 438 -20.22 5.79 7.23
CA ALA A 438 -20.59 6.85 8.15
C ALA A 438 -21.64 7.80 7.56
N ALA A 439 -21.47 8.21 6.30
CA ALA A 439 -22.44 9.08 5.62
C ALA A 439 -23.82 8.42 5.49
N LEU A 440 -23.86 7.16 5.08
CA LEU A 440 -25.09 6.38 4.99
C LEU A 440 -25.77 6.23 6.36
N SER A 441 -25.02 5.99 7.43
CA SER A 441 -25.57 5.89 8.79
C SER A 441 -26.22 7.20 9.24
N ARG A 442 -25.64 8.34 8.89
CA ARG A 442 -26.17 9.67 9.24
C ARG A 442 -27.39 10.04 8.38
N LEU A 443 -27.39 9.66 7.12
CA LEU A 443 -28.54 9.83 6.23
C LEU A 443 -29.75 9.04 6.73
N ALA A 444 -29.56 7.78 7.09
CA ALA A 444 -30.59 6.91 7.63
C ALA A 444 -31.18 7.44 8.94
N ALA A 445 -30.34 7.85 9.90
CA ALA A 445 -30.78 8.32 11.20
C ALA A 445 -31.68 9.57 11.14
N ARG A 446 -31.56 10.38 10.10
CA ARG A 446 -32.33 11.64 9.96
C ARG A 446 -33.68 11.49 9.28
N ARG A 447 -33.80 10.58 8.33
CA ARG A 447 -35.04 10.46 7.51
C ARG A 447 -35.91 9.26 7.90
N LEU A 448 -35.38 8.30 8.62
CA LEU A 448 -35.89 6.94 8.58
C LEU A 448 -35.62 6.23 9.92
N ARG A 449 -36.23 6.70 11.02
CA ARG A 449 -36.14 6.00 12.33
C ARG A 449 -36.46 4.49 12.24
N ASP A 450 -37.20 4.08 11.17
CA ASP A 450 -37.63 2.71 10.94
C ASP A 450 -36.85 1.99 9.83
N LEU A 451 -35.75 2.55 9.32
CA LEU A 451 -35.12 2.09 8.08
C LEU A 451 -33.64 1.70 8.23
N MET A 452 -33.34 0.82 9.17
CA MET A 452 -32.07 0.08 9.09
C MET A 452 -32.03 -0.75 7.79
N VAL A 453 -33.15 -1.33 7.37
CA VAL A 453 -33.29 -2.15 6.16
C VAL A 453 -32.94 -1.37 4.89
N PRO A 454 -33.52 -0.20 4.57
CA PRO A 454 -33.10 0.56 3.38
C PRO A 454 -31.67 1.04 3.38
N SER A 455 -31.09 1.33 4.56
CA SER A 455 -29.65 1.71 4.62
C SER A 455 -28.76 0.52 4.31
N VAL A 456 -29.14 -0.69 4.75
CA VAL A 456 -28.47 -1.93 4.38
C VAL A 456 -28.63 -2.19 2.88
N VAL A 457 -29.86 -2.09 2.37
CA VAL A 457 -30.13 -2.24 0.92
C VAL A 457 -29.33 -1.23 0.12
N LEU A 458 -29.31 0.04 0.54
CA LEU A 458 -28.52 1.06 -0.15
C LEU A 458 -27.02 0.76 -0.08
N ALA A 459 -26.48 0.31 1.07
CA ALA A 459 -25.08 -0.08 1.19
C ALA A 459 -24.72 -1.27 0.29
N VAL A 460 -25.64 -2.23 0.15
CA VAL A 460 -25.47 -3.36 -0.79
C VAL A 460 -25.49 -2.86 -2.23
N ILE A 461 -26.44 -2.01 -2.61
CA ILE A 461 -26.58 -1.46 -3.98
C ILE A 461 -25.33 -0.64 -4.37
N VAL A 462 -24.81 0.18 -3.46
CA VAL A 462 -23.63 1.01 -3.73
C VAL A 462 -22.33 0.25 -3.42
N SER A 463 -22.38 -1.04 -3.11
CA SER A 463 -21.17 -1.82 -2.89
C SER A 463 -20.36 -1.92 -4.19
N PRO A 464 -19.04 -1.81 -4.15
CA PRO A 464 -18.20 -1.94 -5.33
C PRO A 464 -18.40 -3.28 -6.08
N GLU A 465 -18.81 -4.35 -5.38
CA GLU A 465 -19.11 -5.66 -5.97
C GLU A 465 -20.28 -5.57 -6.97
N LEU A 466 -21.44 -5.05 -6.52
CA LEU A 466 -22.60 -4.91 -7.39
C LEU A 466 -22.38 -3.87 -8.48
N LEU A 467 -21.65 -2.81 -8.17
CA LEU A 467 -21.29 -1.82 -9.18
C LEU A 467 -20.36 -2.40 -10.23
N GLY A 468 -19.36 -3.17 -9.81
CA GLY A 468 -18.45 -3.88 -10.71
C GLY A 468 -19.22 -4.89 -11.57
N LEU A 469 -20.17 -5.63 -10.98
CA LEU A 469 -21.05 -6.55 -11.72
C LEU A 469 -21.96 -5.79 -12.69
N ALA A 470 -22.59 -4.70 -12.27
CA ALA A 470 -23.46 -3.89 -13.12
C ALA A 470 -22.68 -3.26 -14.28
N THR A 471 -21.51 -2.68 -14.02
CA THR A 471 -20.66 -2.08 -15.07
C THR A 471 -20.16 -3.14 -16.06
N SER A 472 -19.69 -4.30 -15.58
CA SER A 472 -19.25 -5.39 -16.46
C SER A 472 -20.40 -5.94 -17.30
N THR A 473 -21.61 -6.08 -16.72
CA THR A 473 -22.81 -6.55 -17.43
C THR A 473 -23.25 -5.55 -18.50
N VAL A 474 -23.30 -4.25 -18.16
CA VAL A 474 -23.70 -3.20 -19.11
C VAL A 474 -22.69 -3.06 -20.24
N ILE A 475 -21.40 -3.11 -19.94
CA ILE A 475 -20.33 -3.03 -20.94
C ILE A 475 -20.30 -4.31 -21.77
N GLY A 476 -20.44 -5.49 -21.14
CA GLY A 476 -20.47 -6.77 -21.83
C GLY A 476 -21.64 -6.94 -22.80
N LEU A 477 -22.76 -6.21 -22.60
CA LEU A 477 -23.86 -6.17 -23.53
C LEU A 477 -23.56 -5.31 -24.77
N LYS A 478 -22.74 -4.28 -24.65
CA LYS A 478 -22.43 -3.33 -25.75
C LYS A 478 -21.10 -3.62 -26.44
N ASP A 479 -20.10 -3.85 -25.66
CA ASP A 479 -18.78 -4.28 -26.12
C ASP A 479 -18.71 -5.79 -25.79
N LYS A 480 -18.90 -6.67 -26.77
CA LYS A 480 -18.31 -8.00 -26.60
C LYS A 480 -16.84 -7.68 -26.29
N PRO A 481 -16.35 -7.82 -25.05
CA PRO A 481 -14.92 -7.75 -24.84
C PRO A 481 -14.40 -8.81 -25.79
N GLY A 482 -13.53 -8.44 -26.71
CA GLY A 482 -12.72 -9.46 -27.31
C GLY A 482 -12.16 -10.17 -26.11
N HIS A 483 -12.70 -11.36 -25.78
CA HIS A 483 -12.10 -12.21 -24.78
C HIS A 483 -10.64 -12.15 -25.16
N ASP A 484 -9.77 -11.63 -24.27
CA ASP A 484 -8.36 -11.66 -24.53
C ASP A 484 -8.00 -13.15 -24.58
N VAL A 485 -8.16 -13.72 -25.76
CA VAL A 485 -7.95 -15.15 -26.03
C VAL A 485 -6.56 -15.55 -25.57
N LEU A 486 -5.65 -14.57 -25.50
CA LEU A 486 -4.27 -14.77 -25.05
C LEU A 486 -4.09 -14.62 -23.52
N ALA A 487 -5.08 -14.13 -22.77
CA ALA A 487 -4.94 -13.93 -21.32
C ALA A 487 -4.54 -15.21 -20.56
N PRO A 488 -5.16 -16.39 -20.79
CA PRO A 488 -4.72 -17.63 -20.16
C PRO A 488 -3.30 -18.06 -20.59
N ALA A 489 -2.95 -17.83 -21.85
CA ALA A 489 -1.63 -18.15 -22.37
C ALA A 489 -0.56 -17.19 -21.81
N ARG A 490 -0.89 -15.90 -21.64
CA ARG A 490 0.00 -14.93 -20.96
C ARG A 490 0.18 -15.29 -19.49
N ALA A 491 -0.88 -15.66 -18.78
CA ALA A 491 -0.79 -16.13 -17.40
C ALA A 491 0.12 -17.36 -17.27
N ALA A 492 0.13 -18.24 -18.27
CA ALA A 492 1.01 -19.40 -18.31
C ALA A 492 2.50 -19.02 -18.36
N CYS A 493 2.87 -17.84 -18.89
CA CYS A 493 4.25 -17.35 -18.87
C CYS A 493 4.80 -17.20 -17.45
N PHE A 494 3.94 -16.93 -16.47
CA PHE A 494 4.29 -16.69 -15.06
C PHE A 494 3.97 -17.90 -14.16
N ALA A 495 3.49 -19.01 -14.74
CA ALA A 495 3.26 -20.23 -13.99
C ALA A 495 4.58 -20.90 -13.62
N MET A 496 4.74 -21.31 -12.35
CA MET A 496 5.97 -21.93 -11.83
C MET A 496 6.44 -23.11 -12.68
N ARG A 497 5.50 -23.94 -13.14
CA ARG A 497 5.79 -25.12 -13.99
C ARG A 497 6.48 -24.77 -15.31
N SER A 498 6.25 -23.56 -15.83
CA SER A 498 6.83 -23.14 -17.12
C SER A 498 8.34 -22.95 -17.06
N TYR A 499 8.91 -22.77 -15.87
CA TYR A 499 10.34 -22.61 -15.64
C TYR A 499 11.08 -23.92 -15.33
N ALA A 500 10.37 -25.06 -15.23
CA ALA A 500 10.96 -26.32 -14.78
C ALA A 500 12.08 -26.83 -15.73
N ASP A 501 11.90 -26.67 -17.03
CA ASP A 501 12.92 -27.11 -18.01
C ASP A 501 14.15 -26.18 -17.96
N LEU A 502 13.94 -24.88 -17.84
CA LEU A 502 15.03 -23.90 -17.67
C LEU A 502 15.81 -24.16 -16.37
N ALA A 503 15.13 -24.50 -15.28
CA ALA A 503 15.76 -24.74 -13.98
C ALA A 503 16.70 -25.97 -13.97
N ARG A 504 16.53 -26.91 -14.89
CA ARG A 504 17.39 -28.13 -15.03
C ARG A 504 18.67 -27.89 -15.81
N LEU A 505 18.74 -26.75 -16.54
CA LEU A 505 19.90 -26.44 -17.35
C LEU A 505 21.09 -25.98 -16.48
N PRO A 506 22.34 -26.14 -16.94
CA PRO A 506 23.51 -25.60 -16.27
C PRO A 506 23.39 -24.08 -16.05
N LYS A 507 23.90 -23.61 -14.92
CA LYS A 507 23.87 -22.18 -14.56
C LYS A 507 24.39 -21.30 -15.70
N GLY A 508 23.68 -20.22 -16.00
CA GLY A 508 24.06 -19.29 -17.06
C GLY A 508 23.31 -17.97 -16.92
N VAL A 509 23.56 -17.08 -17.87
CA VAL A 509 22.92 -15.76 -17.98
C VAL A 509 21.78 -15.85 -19.00
N VAL A 510 20.59 -15.42 -18.60
CA VAL A 510 19.39 -15.44 -19.43
C VAL A 510 19.06 -14.04 -19.95
N LEU A 511 18.88 -13.94 -21.25
CA LEU A 511 18.24 -12.80 -21.90
C LEU A 511 16.75 -13.11 -22.08
N SER A 512 15.90 -12.32 -21.52
CA SER A 512 14.44 -12.42 -21.64
C SER A 512 13.81 -11.03 -21.63
N GLU A 513 12.51 -10.99 -21.89
CA GLU A 513 11.69 -9.83 -21.57
C GLU A 513 11.78 -9.58 -20.04
N GLN A 514 11.78 -8.29 -19.62
CA GLN A 514 12.11 -7.90 -18.23
C GLN A 514 11.20 -8.54 -17.17
N ASP A 515 9.90 -8.68 -17.43
CA ASP A 515 8.96 -9.19 -16.42
C ASP A 515 9.16 -10.69 -16.12
N LEU A 516 9.75 -11.44 -17.06
CA LEU A 516 10.14 -12.84 -16.81
C LEU A 516 11.35 -12.92 -15.88
N GLY A 517 12.17 -11.87 -15.81
CA GLY A 517 13.42 -11.86 -15.07
C GLY A 517 13.26 -12.16 -13.58
N ALA A 518 12.24 -11.60 -12.92
CA ALA A 518 11.95 -11.87 -11.52
C ALA A 518 11.64 -13.37 -11.26
N PHE A 519 10.87 -14.00 -12.15
CA PHE A 519 10.52 -15.41 -12.04
C PHE A 519 11.72 -16.32 -12.38
N ILE A 520 12.56 -15.93 -13.35
CA ILE A 520 13.81 -16.66 -13.64
C ILE A 520 14.70 -16.70 -12.40
N LEU A 521 14.86 -15.56 -11.70
CA LEU A 521 15.67 -15.49 -10.49
C LEU A 521 15.11 -16.30 -9.33
N ALA A 522 13.78 -16.28 -9.15
CA ALA A 522 13.12 -16.96 -8.03
C ALA A 522 12.97 -18.46 -8.23
N LEU A 523 12.86 -18.93 -9.49
CA LEU A 523 12.51 -20.30 -9.84
C LEU A 523 13.67 -21.11 -10.45
N THR A 524 14.79 -20.44 -10.78
CA THR A 524 15.92 -21.10 -11.44
C THR A 524 17.26 -20.66 -10.84
N PRO A 525 18.35 -21.39 -11.07
CA PRO A 525 19.67 -20.99 -10.61
C PRO A 525 20.35 -19.93 -11.51
N HIS A 526 19.68 -19.45 -12.56
CA HIS A 526 20.24 -18.57 -13.56
C HIS A 526 20.31 -17.11 -13.10
N ALA A 527 21.19 -16.32 -13.73
CA ALA A 527 21.14 -14.87 -13.72
C ALA A 527 20.26 -14.38 -14.87
N THR A 528 19.72 -13.16 -14.76
CA THR A 528 18.93 -12.52 -15.82
C THR A 528 19.51 -11.16 -16.18
N ILE A 529 19.53 -10.80 -17.46
CA ILE A 529 19.99 -9.48 -17.91
C ILE A 529 19.08 -8.38 -17.36
N ALA A 530 17.76 -8.53 -17.44
CA ALA A 530 16.80 -7.52 -17.02
C ALA A 530 15.75 -8.07 -16.06
N ALA A 531 15.25 -7.19 -15.20
CA ALA A 531 14.07 -7.39 -14.38
C ALA A 531 13.33 -6.05 -14.25
N PRO A 532 12.04 -6.02 -13.87
CA PRO A 532 11.19 -4.83 -13.97
C PRO A 532 11.41 -3.85 -12.80
N TYR A 533 12.63 -3.35 -12.65
CA TYR A 533 12.99 -2.41 -11.58
C TYR A 533 13.74 -1.20 -12.14
N HIS A 534 13.29 0.00 -11.75
CA HIS A 534 13.82 1.27 -12.26
C HIS A 534 15.32 1.48 -12.01
N ARG A 535 15.89 0.82 -11.01
CA ARG A 535 17.35 0.83 -10.73
C ARG A 535 18.16 -0.03 -11.71
N LEU A 536 17.49 -0.73 -12.64
CA LEU A 536 18.08 -1.55 -13.69
C LEU A 536 17.99 -0.90 -15.07
N SER A 537 17.88 0.43 -15.16
CA SER A 537 17.69 1.14 -16.42
C SER A 537 18.68 0.68 -17.50
N ALA A 538 19.98 0.64 -17.20
CA ALA A 538 21.00 0.18 -18.14
C ALA A 538 20.77 -1.27 -18.61
N SER A 539 20.37 -2.16 -17.72
CA SER A 539 20.12 -3.57 -18.01
C SER A 539 18.83 -3.77 -18.84
N ILE A 540 17.78 -3.01 -18.55
CA ILE A 540 16.54 -3.00 -19.34
C ILE A 540 16.83 -2.52 -20.76
N LEU A 541 17.59 -1.42 -20.90
CA LEU A 541 18.02 -0.90 -22.20
C LEU A 541 18.89 -1.92 -22.96
N ALA A 542 19.81 -2.59 -22.27
CA ALA A 542 20.68 -3.60 -22.90
C ALA A 542 19.85 -4.79 -23.43
N ALA A 543 18.88 -5.30 -22.66
CA ALA A 543 18.00 -6.37 -23.10
C ALA A 543 17.11 -5.93 -24.27
N HIS A 544 16.48 -4.76 -24.16
CA HIS A 544 15.67 -4.17 -25.23
C HIS A 544 16.47 -4.00 -26.52
N ASN A 545 17.67 -3.40 -26.43
CA ASN A 545 18.54 -3.18 -27.57
C ASN A 545 19.04 -4.49 -28.21
N ALA A 546 19.20 -5.56 -27.42
CA ALA A 546 19.57 -6.86 -27.96
C ALA A 546 18.42 -7.47 -28.78
N PHE A 547 17.18 -7.43 -28.27
CA PHE A 547 16.01 -7.94 -29.00
C PHE A 547 15.64 -7.10 -30.22
N ASN A 548 15.83 -5.78 -30.16
CA ASN A 548 15.55 -4.86 -31.26
C ASN A 548 16.73 -4.68 -32.24
N ALA A 549 17.83 -5.39 -32.03
CA ALA A 549 18.94 -5.36 -32.97
C ALA A 549 18.53 -5.89 -34.35
N PRO A 550 19.05 -5.31 -35.44
CA PRO A 550 19.02 -5.97 -36.74
C PRO A 550 19.69 -7.35 -36.65
N PRO A 551 19.19 -8.38 -37.35
CA PRO A 551 19.69 -9.77 -37.23
C PRO A 551 21.20 -9.90 -37.42
N ALA A 552 21.80 -9.06 -38.25
CA ALA A 552 23.24 -9.08 -38.51
C ALA A 552 24.11 -8.67 -37.31
N VAL A 553 23.57 -7.88 -36.38
CA VAL A 553 24.29 -7.41 -35.17
C VAL A 553 23.77 -8.02 -33.86
N ALA A 554 22.66 -8.74 -33.93
CA ALA A 554 22.02 -9.32 -32.73
C ALA A 554 22.95 -10.28 -32.00
N GLU A 555 23.66 -11.16 -32.74
CA GLU A 555 24.59 -12.11 -32.14
C GLU A 555 25.71 -11.40 -31.36
N ALA A 556 26.32 -10.37 -31.92
CA ALA A 556 27.37 -9.62 -31.26
C ALA A 556 26.88 -8.96 -29.97
N ARG A 557 25.66 -8.38 -29.97
CA ARG A 557 25.06 -7.77 -28.79
C ARG A 557 24.76 -8.80 -27.71
N VAL A 558 24.17 -9.95 -28.08
CA VAL A 558 23.86 -11.04 -27.16
C VAL A 558 25.14 -11.61 -26.53
N ARG A 559 26.20 -11.79 -27.32
CA ARG A 559 27.51 -12.27 -26.84
C ARG A 559 28.20 -11.25 -25.93
N ALA A 560 28.11 -9.97 -26.25
CA ALA A 560 28.66 -8.89 -25.41
C ALA A 560 28.04 -8.84 -24.00
N LEU A 561 26.78 -9.33 -23.86
CA LEU A 561 26.10 -9.49 -22.57
C LEU A 561 26.41 -10.81 -21.87
N SER A 562 27.32 -11.62 -22.42
CA SER A 562 27.66 -12.97 -21.89
C SER A 562 26.44 -13.88 -21.73
N VAL A 563 25.44 -13.75 -22.59
CA VAL A 563 24.19 -14.52 -22.55
C VAL A 563 24.46 -15.98 -22.87
N THR A 564 23.97 -16.87 -22.02
CA THR A 564 24.01 -18.33 -22.23
C THR A 564 22.70 -18.82 -22.84
N TYR A 565 21.59 -18.25 -22.41
CA TYR A 565 20.25 -18.64 -22.85
C TYR A 565 19.43 -17.42 -23.27
N VAL A 566 18.65 -17.57 -24.34
CA VAL A 566 17.59 -16.64 -24.70
C VAL A 566 16.27 -17.30 -24.37
N VAL A 567 15.40 -16.60 -23.64
CA VAL A 567 14.08 -17.10 -23.24
C VAL A 567 13.02 -16.12 -23.71
N ASP A 568 12.02 -16.64 -24.44
CA ASP A 568 10.85 -15.90 -24.88
C ASP A 568 9.56 -16.61 -24.44
N CYS A 569 8.52 -15.85 -24.19
CA CYS A 569 7.16 -16.34 -24.02
C CYS A 569 6.25 -15.69 -25.06
N PRO A 570 5.99 -16.33 -26.20
CA PRO A 570 5.30 -15.72 -27.34
C PRO A 570 3.95 -15.04 -27.05
N PRO A 571 3.10 -15.56 -26.13
CA PRO A 571 1.86 -14.89 -25.74
C PRO A 571 2.05 -13.59 -24.96
N TYR A 572 3.20 -13.40 -24.30
CA TYR A 572 3.49 -12.19 -23.54
C TYR A 572 4.01 -11.06 -24.47
N PRO A 573 3.56 -9.82 -24.33
CA PRO A 573 4.02 -8.73 -25.18
C PRO A 573 5.54 -8.56 -25.14
N MET A 574 6.15 -8.41 -26.30
CA MET A 574 7.52 -7.93 -26.46
C MET A 574 7.47 -6.74 -27.41
N TYR A 575 7.97 -5.61 -26.97
CA TYR A 575 8.05 -4.42 -27.80
C TYR A 575 9.26 -4.53 -28.71
N ALA A 576 9.10 -5.28 -29.81
CA ALA A 576 10.14 -5.54 -30.81
C ALA A 576 9.76 -4.92 -32.14
N ASP A 577 10.71 -4.15 -32.71
CA ASP A 577 10.52 -3.53 -34.01
C ASP A 577 10.33 -4.57 -35.12
N PRO A 578 9.49 -4.30 -36.13
CA PRO A 578 9.34 -5.19 -37.26
C PRO A 578 10.71 -5.49 -37.92
N GLY A 579 10.97 -6.79 -38.16
CA GLY A 579 12.23 -7.24 -38.77
C GLY A 579 13.42 -7.34 -37.83
N SER A 580 13.31 -6.91 -36.56
CA SER A 580 14.32 -7.11 -35.53
C SER A 580 14.56 -8.58 -35.19
N PHE A 581 15.64 -8.86 -34.46
CA PHE A 581 15.96 -10.20 -33.97
C PHE A 581 14.80 -10.80 -33.15
N GLY A 582 14.25 -10.04 -32.19
CA GLY A 582 13.14 -10.50 -31.35
C GLY A 582 11.87 -10.82 -32.15
N ALA A 583 11.51 -9.93 -33.10
CA ALA A 583 10.35 -10.16 -33.98
C ALA A 583 10.53 -11.40 -34.86
N ARG A 584 11.71 -11.61 -35.43
CA ARG A 584 12.03 -12.81 -36.23
C ARG A 584 12.03 -14.07 -35.41
N LEU A 585 12.59 -14.04 -34.18
CA LEU A 585 12.59 -15.19 -33.28
C LEU A 585 11.15 -15.62 -32.95
N ARG A 586 10.26 -14.68 -32.72
CA ARG A 586 8.81 -14.96 -32.50
C ARG A 586 8.10 -15.48 -33.74
N ALA A 587 8.54 -15.08 -34.92
CA ALA A 587 8.06 -15.62 -36.19
C ALA A 587 8.63 -17.04 -36.50
N GLY A 588 9.37 -17.65 -35.56
CA GLY A 588 9.99 -18.95 -35.72
C GLY A 588 11.29 -18.98 -36.53
N GLN A 589 11.83 -17.79 -36.86
CA GLN A 589 13.09 -17.65 -37.60
C GLN A 589 14.26 -17.72 -36.62
N THR A 590 14.66 -18.90 -36.22
CA THR A 590 15.78 -19.10 -35.28
C THR A 590 17.11 -18.95 -36.01
N PRO A 591 18.00 -18.01 -35.62
CA PRO A 591 19.30 -17.85 -36.24
C PRO A 591 20.22 -19.04 -35.92
N ALA A 592 21.23 -19.31 -36.80
CA ALA A 592 22.13 -20.45 -36.68
C ALA A 592 22.94 -20.49 -35.38
N TRP A 593 23.22 -19.35 -34.78
CA TRP A 593 23.96 -19.25 -33.51
C TRP A 593 23.09 -19.55 -32.26
N LEU A 594 21.77 -19.79 -32.44
CA LEU A 594 20.87 -20.29 -31.39
C LEU A 594 20.49 -21.75 -31.63
N GLU A 595 20.51 -22.53 -30.55
CA GLU A 595 20.05 -23.91 -30.49
C GLU A 595 18.75 -23.99 -29.68
N PRO A 596 17.61 -24.39 -30.27
CA PRO A 596 16.38 -24.56 -29.54
C PRO A 596 16.48 -25.74 -28.55
N LEU A 597 16.16 -25.52 -27.29
CA LEU A 597 16.17 -26.53 -26.24
C LEU A 597 14.75 -26.95 -25.81
N SER A 598 13.76 -26.07 -26.01
CA SER A 598 12.37 -26.35 -25.65
C SER A 598 11.61 -27.03 -26.80
N THR A 599 10.59 -27.82 -26.45
CA THR A 599 9.68 -28.39 -27.43
C THR A 599 8.79 -27.32 -28.08
N PRO A 600 8.26 -27.55 -29.28
CA PRO A 600 7.35 -26.59 -29.93
C PRO A 600 6.09 -26.27 -29.12
N LYS A 601 5.66 -27.15 -28.21
CA LYS A 601 4.47 -26.96 -27.34
C LYS A 601 4.80 -26.30 -26.00
N ALA A 602 6.08 -26.11 -25.65
CA ALA A 602 6.48 -25.50 -24.39
C ALA A 602 6.02 -24.04 -24.32
N THR A 603 5.56 -23.60 -23.16
CA THR A 603 5.15 -22.21 -22.91
C THR A 603 6.32 -21.24 -23.09
N LEU A 604 7.45 -21.54 -22.43
CA LEU A 604 8.68 -20.79 -22.63
C LEU A 604 9.48 -21.40 -23.77
N LYS A 605 9.91 -20.56 -24.71
CA LYS A 605 10.85 -20.90 -25.75
C LYS A 605 12.25 -20.65 -25.24
N ILE A 606 13.03 -21.71 -25.10
CA ILE A 606 14.39 -21.67 -24.53
C ILE A 606 15.37 -22.00 -25.65
N TYR A 607 16.35 -21.10 -25.81
CA TYR A 607 17.43 -21.27 -26.80
C TYR A 607 18.78 -21.17 -26.09
N ARG A 608 19.74 -22.02 -26.48
CA ARG A 608 21.13 -21.90 -26.04
C ARG A 608 21.91 -21.09 -27.06
N VAL A 609 22.74 -20.16 -26.59
CA VAL A 609 23.72 -19.46 -27.43
C VAL A 609 24.88 -20.43 -27.69
N ARG A 610 25.10 -20.81 -28.97
CA ARG A 610 26.23 -21.66 -29.36
C ARG A 610 27.56 -20.96 -29.10
N PRO A 611 28.62 -21.68 -28.71
CA PRO A 611 29.98 -21.12 -28.70
C PRO A 611 30.31 -20.41 -30.02
N ALA A 612 31.12 -19.36 -29.97
CA ALA A 612 31.70 -18.82 -31.20
C ALA A 612 32.59 -19.88 -31.79
N GLY A 613 32.39 -20.18 -33.05
CA GLY A 613 33.25 -21.13 -33.80
C GLY A 613 34.64 -20.57 -33.97
#